data_ed5cafec9c4f1bceb2bc45dc403d9f8f
#
_entry.id   ed5cafec9c4f1bceb2bc45dc403d9f8f
#
_cell.length_a   1.000
_cell.length_b   1.000
_cell.length_c   1.000
_cell.angle_alpha   90.00
_cell.angle_beta   90.00
_cell.angle_gamma   90.00
#
_symmetry.space_group_name_H-M   'P 1'
#
loop_
_entity.id
_entity.type
_entity.pdbx_description
1 polymer ?
#
loop_
_entity_poly.entity_id
_entity_poly.type
_entity_poly.pdbx_seq_one_letter_code
_entity_poly.pdbx_strand_id
1 'polypeptide(L)'
;MYSRVFIVVDALDECQVFDGCRSRFLSEVFNLQTKARANVFATSRFIPEITEKFDGSTTLKIRARDEDVRSYLDGHMITLPSFAREDPNLRGEIKTKIVGAVEGMYVYSHAFRANEAS
;
A
#
# COMPACT_ATOMS: atom_id res chain seq x y z
N MET A 1 -10.47 21.75 -22.61
CA MET A 1 -9.58 22.20 -21.52
C MET A 1 -9.72 21.29 -20.32
N TYR A 2 -8.60 20.87 -19.76
CA TYR A 2 -8.63 19.99 -18.59
C TYR A 2 -8.64 20.82 -17.33
N SER A 3 -9.62 20.57 -16.48
CA SER A 3 -9.69 21.23 -15.19
C SER A 3 -8.84 20.54 -14.13
N ARG A 4 -8.55 19.25 -14.29
CA ARG A 4 -7.79 18.49 -13.30
C ARG A 4 -6.96 17.37 -13.95
N VAL A 5 -5.77 17.17 -13.42
CA VAL A 5 -4.90 16.08 -13.82
C VAL A 5 -4.56 15.29 -12.56
N PHE A 6 -4.59 13.97 -12.67
CA PHE A 6 -4.26 13.08 -11.55
C PHE A 6 -3.12 12.16 -11.94
N ILE A 7 -2.16 12.03 -11.04
CA ILE A 7 -1.08 11.05 -11.16
C ILE A 7 -1.29 10.02 -10.08
N VAL A 8 -1.44 8.76 -10.46
CA VAL A 8 -1.67 7.66 -9.51
C VAL A 8 -0.48 6.73 -9.55
N VAL A 9 0.11 6.50 -8.37
CA VAL A 9 1.23 5.58 -8.21
C VAL A 9 0.83 4.52 -7.19
N ASP A 10 0.74 3.28 -7.63
CA ASP A 10 0.37 2.18 -6.76
C ASP A 10 1.61 1.40 -6.33
N ALA A 11 1.60 0.95 -5.07
CA ALA A 11 2.67 0.11 -4.51
C ALA A 11 4.06 0.73 -4.67
N LEU A 12 4.18 1.98 -4.26
CA LEU A 12 5.44 2.73 -4.38
C LEU A 12 6.60 2.04 -3.66
N ASP A 13 6.31 1.28 -2.60
CA ASP A 13 7.33 0.54 -1.85
C ASP A 13 7.98 -0.58 -2.67
N GLU A 14 7.33 -1.02 -3.74
CA GLU A 14 7.89 -2.04 -4.62
C GLU A 14 8.89 -1.47 -5.61
N CYS A 15 8.96 -0.15 -5.74
CA CYS A 15 9.98 0.48 -6.55
C CYS A 15 11.36 0.22 -5.95
N GLN A 16 12.29 -0.24 -6.77
CA GLN A 16 13.61 -0.60 -6.28
C GLN A 16 14.38 0.58 -5.74
N VAL A 17 15.11 0.35 -4.65
CA VAL A 17 15.90 1.38 -3.99
C VAL A 17 17.29 1.55 -4.62
N PHE A 18 17.72 0.57 -5.41
CA PHE A 18 19.06 0.56 -6.00
C PHE A 18 19.32 1.82 -6.82
N ASP A 19 20.51 2.38 -6.65
CA ASP A 19 20.96 3.55 -7.40
C ASP A 19 20.07 4.78 -7.25
N GLY A 20 19.31 4.84 -6.18
CA GLY A 20 18.41 5.97 -5.97
C GLY A 20 17.21 6.00 -6.91
N CYS A 21 16.86 4.86 -7.48
CA CYS A 21 15.78 4.76 -8.46
C CYS A 21 14.45 5.29 -7.92
N ARG A 22 14.09 4.92 -6.69
CA ARG A 22 12.85 5.40 -6.06
C ARG A 22 12.88 6.92 -5.90
N SER A 23 13.98 7.45 -5.41
CA SER A 23 14.11 8.91 -5.20
C SER A 23 14.02 9.66 -6.51
N ARG A 24 14.67 9.15 -7.56
CA ARG A 24 14.59 9.77 -8.89
C ARG A 24 13.17 9.72 -9.46
N PHE A 25 12.51 8.58 -9.30
CA PHE A 25 11.13 8.42 -9.75
C PHE A 25 10.21 9.43 -9.06
N LEU A 26 10.33 9.55 -7.74
CA LEU A 26 9.52 10.50 -6.99
C LEU A 26 9.82 11.95 -7.37
N SER A 27 11.10 12.27 -7.60
CA SER A 27 11.48 13.61 -8.06
C SER A 27 10.81 13.94 -9.39
N GLU A 28 10.79 12.98 -10.32
CA GLU A 28 10.13 13.18 -11.60
C GLU A 28 8.63 13.34 -11.47
N VAL A 29 8.01 12.55 -10.59
CA VAL A 29 6.57 12.66 -10.33
C VAL A 29 6.24 14.05 -9.78
N PHE A 30 7.03 14.56 -8.82
CA PHE A 30 6.77 15.86 -8.24
C PHE A 30 7.06 16.99 -9.23
N ASN A 31 8.03 16.81 -10.12
CA ASN A 31 8.25 17.76 -11.20
C ASN A 31 7.05 17.84 -12.14
N LEU A 32 6.51 16.68 -12.50
CA LEU A 32 5.30 16.62 -13.32
C LEU A 32 4.12 17.26 -12.60
N GLN A 33 4.01 17.02 -11.30
CA GLN A 33 2.94 17.63 -10.50
C GLN A 33 2.99 19.15 -10.60
N THR A 34 4.16 19.71 -10.45
CA THR A 34 4.34 21.16 -10.50
C THR A 34 4.06 21.72 -11.89
N LYS A 35 4.59 21.07 -12.92
CA LYS A 35 4.43 21.54 -14.31
C LYS A 35 3.00 21.41 -14.80
N ALA A 36 2.35 20.32 -14.49
CA ALA A 36 1.00 20.04 -14.98
C ALA A 36 -0.09 20.44 -13.99
N ARG A 37 0.29 20.93 -12.81
CA ARG A 37 -0.65 21.21 -11.72
C ARG A 37 -1.51 20.00 -11.42
N ALA A 38 -0.87 18.85 -11.30
CA ALA A 38 -1.55 17.59 -11.07
C ALA A 38 -1.74 17.31 -9.59
N ASN A 39 -2.76 16.52 -9.29
CA ASN A 39 -2.91 15.94 -7.97
C ASN A 39 -2.21 14.58 -7.99
N VAL A 40 -1.44 14.27 -6.96
CA VAL A 40 -0.73 13.00 -6.86
C VAL A 40 -1.38 12.15 -5.79
N PHE A 41 -1.64 10.89 -6.13
CA PHE A 41 -2.16 9.91 -5.19
C PHE A 41 -1.23 8.69 -5.25
N ALA A 42 -0.67 8.30 -4.09
CA ALA A 42 0.27 7.20 -4.05
C ALA A 42 -0.08 6.25 -2.91
N THR A 43 0.13 4.97 -3.13
CA THR A 43 -0.02 3.96 -2.08
C THR A 43 1.33 3.31 -1.81
N SER A 44 1.57 2.92 -0.56
CA SER A 44 2.77 2.20 -0.19
C SER A 44 2.60 1.56 1.18
N ARG A 45 3.46 0.58 1.49
CA ARG A 45 3.64 0.17 2.87
C ARG A 45 4.42 1.26 3.60
N PHE A 46 4.47 1.18 4.93
CA PHE A 46 5.18 2.19 5.69
C PHE A 46 6.69 2.07 5.47
N ILE A 47 7.25 3.09 4.86
CA ILE A 47 8.68 3.26 4.70
C ILE A 47 8.96 4.72 5.02
N PRO A 48 9.77 5.01 6.06
CA PRO A 48 10.00 6.40 6.49
C PRO A 48 10.46 7.33 5.37
N GLU A 49 11.31 6.82 4.48
CA GLU A 49 11.80 7.60 3.34
C GLU A 49 10.65 8.08 2.44
N ILE A 50 9.67 7.20 2.19
CA ILE A 50 8.51 7.56 1.38
C ILE A 50 7.63 8.54 2.13
N THR A 51 7.39 8.30 3.41
CA THR A 51 6.57 9.17 4.24
C THR A 51 7.14 10.59 4.29
N GLU A 52 8.46 10.72 4.37
CA GLU A 52 9.11 12.03 4.37
C GLU A 52 8.89 12.77 3.05
N LYS A 53 8.91 12.06 1.94
CA LYS A 53 8.70 12.67 0.62
C LYS A 53 7.29 13.25 0.46
N PHE A 54 6.35 12.71 1.20
CA PHE A 54 4.95 13.17 1.17
C PHE A 54 4.59 14.02 2.39
N ASP A 55 5.59 14.59 3.04
CA ASP A 55 5.34 15.49 4.17
C ASP A 55 4.46 16.65 3.74
N GLY A 56 3.45 16.94 4.55
CA GLY A 56 2.45 17.96 4.22
C GLY A 56 1.28 17.45 3.40
N SER A 57 1.33 16.22 2.93
CA SER A 57 0.21 15.61 2.20
C SER A 57 -0.84 15.05 3.16
N THR A 58 -2.02 14.77 2.61
CA THR A 58 -3.02 14.02 3.36
C THR A 58 -2.68 12.54 3.31
N THR A 59 -2.56 11.90 4.45
CA THR A 59 -2.20 10.50 4.55
C THR A 59 -3.31 9.71 5.22
N LEU A 60 -3.70 8.60 4.60
CA LEU A 60 -4.66 7.68 5.18
C LEU A 60 -4.00 6.32 5.37
N LYS A 61 -4.06 5.82 6.59
CA LYS A 61 -3.53 4.51 6.92
C LYS A 61 -4.66 3.49 6.82
N ILE A 62 -4.46 2.49 5.99
CA ILE A 62 -5.46 1.47 5.73
C ILE A 62 -4.94 0.12 6.23
N ARG A 63 -5.78 -0.58 6.97
CA ARG A 63 -5.46 -1.89 7.52
C ARG A 63 -6.65 -2.82 7.34
N ALA A 64 -6.38 -4.07 6.96
CA ALA A 64 -7.41 -5.09 6.94
C ALA A 64 -7.77 -5.46 8.37
N ARG A 65 -9.06 -5.59 8.66
CA ARG A 65 -9.52 -6.00 9.98
C ARG A 65 -9.30 -7.50 10.15
N ASP A 66 -8.97 -7.93 11.37
CA ASP A 66 -8.73 -9.34 11.65
C ASP A 66 -9.94 -10.21 11.25
N GLU A 67 -11.14 -9.71 11.49
CA GLU A 67 -12.37 -10.40 11.11
C GLU A 67 -12.46 -10.64 9.61
N ASP A 68 -12.11 -9.64 8.83
CA ASP A 68 -12.15 -9.74 7.37
C ASP A 68 -11.11 -10.72 6.87
N VAL A 69 -9.92 -10.71 7.45
CA VAL A 69 -8.85 -11.65 7.10
C VAL A 69 -9.28 -13.08 7.42
N ARG A 70 -9.87 -13.29 8.59
CA ARG A 70 -10.35 -14.62 9.00
C ARG A 70 -11.47 -15.12 8.09
N SER A 71 -12.41 -14.24 7.73
CA SER A 71 -13.50 -14.60 6.82
C SER A 71 -12.97 -14.98 5.44
N TYR A 72 -12.01 -14.21 4.94
CA TYR A 72 -11.37 -14.52 3.67
C TYR A 72 -10.69 -15.88 3.71
N LEU A 73 -9.93 -16.14 4.78
CA LEU A 73 -9.23 -17.41 4.94
C LEU A 73 -10.19 -18.57 5.04
N ASP A 74 -11.28 -18.42 5.78
CA ASP A 74 -12.29 -19.48 5.91
C ASP A 74 -12.86 -19.85 4.54
N GLY A 75 -13.13 -18.87 3.72
CA GLY A 75 -13.64 -19.11 2.36
C GLY A 75 -12.64 -19.77 1.43
N HIS A 76 -11.35 -19.67 1.74
CA HIS A 76 -10.29 -20.22 0.88
C HIS A 76 -9.61 -21.48 1.43
N MET A 77 -10.07 -21.98 2.57
CA MET A 77 -9.49 -23.19 3.16
C MET A 77 -9.66 -24.43 2.28
N ILE A 78 -10.68 -24.42 1.43
CA ILE A 78 -10.95 -25.53 0.52
C ILE A 78 -9.82 -25.70 -0.51
N THR A 79 -9.03 -24.65 -0.74
CA THR A 79 -7.91 -24.72 -1.70
C THR A 79 -6.66 -25.36 -1.11
N LEU A 80 -6.65 -25.65 0.20
CA LEU A 80 -5.52 -26.31 0.84
C LEU A 80 -5.44 -27.77 0.43
N PRO A 81 -4.22 -28.35 0.43
CA PRO A 81 -4.07 -29.80 0.28
C PRO A 81 -4.87 -30.55 1.34
N SER A 82 -5.32 -31.75 1.02
CA SER A 82 -6.20 -32.50 1.92
C SER A 82 -5.58 -32.76 3.29
N PHE A 83 -4.26 -32.98 3.38
CA PHE A 83 -3.62 -33.22 4.65
C PHE A 83 -3.74 -32.03 5.61
N ALA A 84 -3.74 -30.81 5.06
CA ALA A 84 -3.91 -29.59 5.85
C ALA A 84 -5.39 -29.27 6.08
N ARG A 85 -6.19 -29.47 5.05
CA ARG A 85 -7.62 -29.15 5.09
C ARG A 85 -8.37 -29.99 6.11
N GLU A 86 -7.98 -31.26 6.25
CA GLU A 86 -8.65 -32.23 7.14
C GLU A 86 -8.12 -32.22 8.57
N ASP A 87 -7.07 -31.47 8.84
CA ASP A 87 -6.48 -31.37 10.19
C ASP A 87 -6.90 -30.03 10.81
N PRO A 88 -7.85 -30.05 11.78
CA PRO A 88 -8.31 -28.82 12.42
C PRO A 88 -7.21 -28.05 13.14
N ASN A 89 -6.24 -28.76 13.73
CA ASN A 89 -5.14 -28.11 14.44
C ASN A 89 -4.24 -27.37 13.45
N LEU A 90 -3.92 -28.01 12.34
CA LEU A 90 -3.08 -27.40 11.32
C LEU A 90 -3.78 -26.21 10.66
N ARG A 91 -5.07 -26.33 10.37
CA ARG A 91 -5.85 -25.22 9.84
C ARG A 91 -5.85 -24.01 10.78
N GLY A 92 -6.06 -24.26 12.06
CA GLY A 92 -6.02 -23.20 13.07
C GLY A 92 -4.66 -22.53 13.16
N GLU A 93 -3.59 -23.31 13.07
CA GLU A 93 -2.24 -22.80 13.09
C GLU A 93 -1.94 -21.94 11.87
N ILE A 94 -2.36 -22.39 10.69
CA ILE A 94 -2.20 -21.62 9.45
C ILE A 94 -2.92 -20.27 9.56
N LYS A 95 -4.17 -20.26 10.00
CA LYS A 95 -4.94 -19.04 10.19
C LYS A 95 -4.25 -18.08 11.15
N THR A 96 -3.80 -18.59 12.29
CA THR A 96 -3.16 -17.76 13.30
C THR A 96 -1.88 -17.13 12.77
N LYS A 97 -1.08 -17.89 12.03
CA LYS A 97 0.15 -17.37 11.43
C LYS A 97 -0.13 -16.29 10.39
N ILE A 98 -1.12 -16.50 9.55
CA ILE A 98 -1.45 -15.53 8.51
C ILE A 98 -2.03 -14.25 9.12
N VAL A 99 -2.96 -14.37 10.07
CA VAL A 99 -3.54 -13.20 10.73
C VAL A 99 -2.46 -12.39 11.44
N GLY A 100 -1.54 -13.07 12.13
CA GLY A 100 -0.43 -12.40 12.78
C GLY A 100 0.50 -11.68 11.80
N ALA A 101 0.75 -12.28 10.66
CA ALA A 101 1.58 -11.64 9.62
C ALA A 101 0.88 -10.41 9.03
N VAL A 102 -0.43 -10.48 8.83
CA VAL A 102 -1.19 -9.36 8.23
C VAL A 102 -1.37 -8.21 9.23
N GLU A 103 -1.40 -8.48 10.53
CA GLU A 103 -1.56 -7.45 11.55
C GLU A 103 -0.56 -6.32 11.43
N GLY A 104 0.66 -6.63 11.00
CA GLY A 104 1.69 -5.61 10.81
C GLY A 104 1.66 -4.97 9.44
N MET A 105 0.75 -5.35 8.57
CA MET A 105 0.68 -4.83 7.21
C MET A 105 -0.32 -3.68 7.10
N TYR A 106 0.20 -2.52 6.79
CA TYR A 106 -0.62 -1.34 6.57
C TYR A 106 -0.32 -0.80 5.18
N VAL A 107 -1.37 -0.27 4.54
CA VAL A 107 -1.20 0.48 3.30
C VAL A 107 -1.42 1.94 3.63
N TYR A 108 -0.46 2.76 3.26
CA TYR A 108 -0.56 4.20 3.43
C TYR A 108 -0.92 4.81 2.09
N SER A 109 -1.99 5.61 2.09
CA SER A 109 -2.39 6.36 0.92
C SER A 109 -2.02 7.81 1.13
N HIS A 110 -1.25 8.37 0.21
CA HIS A 110 -0.78 9.75 0.26
C HIS A 110 -1.44 10.55 -0.86
N ALA A 111 -2.09 11.62 -0.51
CA ALA A 111 -2.75 12.48 -1.49
C ALA A 111 -2.15 13.88 -1.40
N PHE A 112 -1.55 14.34 -2.48
CA PHE A 112 -0.91 15.64 -2.56
C PHE A 112 -1.62 16.47 -3.64
N ARG A 113 -2.30 17.52 -3.20
CA ARG A 113 -3.03 18.40 -4.11
C ARG A 113 -2.11 19.38 -4.81
N ALA A 114 -2.47 19.72 -6.04
CA ALA A 114 -1.68 20.63 -6.87
C ALA A 114 -1.41 21.97 -6.21
N ASN A 115 -2.37 22.49 -5.45
CA ASN A 115 -2.23 23.81 -4.85
C ASN A 115 -1.51 23.82 -3.50
N GLU A 116 -1.24 22.65 -2.92
CA GLU A 116 -0.57 22.57 -1.63
C GLU A 116 0.92 22.76 -1.71
N ALA A 117 1.48 22.72 -2.91
CA ALA A 117 2.91 22.89 -3.16
C ALA A 117 3.31 24.36 -3.32
N SER A 118 2.36 25.25 -3.33
CA SER A 118 2.65 26.70 -3.54
C SER A 118 2.98 27.41 -2.24
#